data_37c1fa97607f69d3dbdfbffb49953654
#
_entry.id   37c1fa97607f69d3dbdfbffb49953654
#
_cell.length_a   1.000
_cell.length_b   1.000
_cell.length_c   1.000
_cell.angle_alpha   90.00
_cell.angle_beta   90.00
_cell.angle_gamma   90.00
#
_symmetry.space_group_name_H-M   'P 1'
#
loop_
_entity.id
_entity.type
_entity.pdbx_description
1 polymer ?
#
loop_
_entity_poly.entity_id
_entity_poly.type
_entity_poly.pdbx_seq_one_letter_code
_entity_poly.pdbx_strand_id
1 'polypeptide(L)'
;MGVRALYGASLSPDATAFAHLVDDGGYPHAVQRFLHGRQFSAARNVELPVEGPVSRVLHSADGHWLACEVAPEGGTRRQIWVVTTDPEDRMAWRADREDDGTAELIGWDGTRIAAILTGEDGVGRSCLIDPADGDCAVLDRRSGARLVDAWAGAALIRVGPRGYQEMVMLHGETEIALLPSDPGAVTAKGAILDDHHPRRLRYGPTGELTRLYNPGVGADGYFRALLISDNGCEHARLLEVVATLDGVSYFVVAERPDCDLDEFAVSADMSTVALLWNLQGRSELQILDHTDYTLAEPIPLPGDVAGELSLSAGGSMVAMTVQGPAMPRTVELVDPRTGEWQLVDREPSRGPLARGFSARPTLETITARDGLNLPSWLYRSSVTASRPGALVYLHGGPEGQARPDYSEIFPEVLNAGISVLTPNVRGSGGLGRTFVHADNKEKRFAAIDDVADCVRFLVDNGVADPSRIACAGWSYGGYLTMAAMTFYPELFAAGVTICGMSDLTTFYRNTEPWIAAAAYPEYGHPVYDRELLERLSPLRRVDALTAPLLVVHGAHDTNVPVGESEQIVAALRQAGRTVRYLLFADDGHEIVKRENHEALAAAMTEWLTDAFA
;
A
#
# COMPACT_ATOMS: atom_id res chain seq x y z
N MET A 1 4.61 -20.47 -18.01
CA MET A 1 4.61 -19.07 -18.42
C MET A 1 3.94 -18.30 -17.29
N GLY A 2 4.69 -17.47 -16.60
CA GLY A 2 4.18 -16.66 -15.50
C GLY A 2 3.14 -15.64 -15.98
N VAL A 3 2.41 -15.09 -15.05
CA VAL A 3 1.40 -14.06 -15.30
C VAL A 3 2.12 -12.73 -15.52
N ARG A 4 1.73 -12.00 -16.56
CA ARG A 4 2.21 -10.64 -16.82
C ARG A 4 1.36 -9.65 -16.05
N ALA A 5 2.00 -8.72 -15.30
CA ALA A 5 1.33 -7.65 -14.61
C ALA A 5 1.71 -6.29 -15.20
N LEU A 6 0.74 -5.37 -15.24
CA LEU A 6 0.92 -3.97 -15.65
C LEU A 6 0.41 -3.07 -14.53
N TYR A 7 1.18 -2.07 -14.14
CA TYR A 7 0.81 -1.19 -13.03
C TYR A 7 1.57 0.15 -13.06
N GLY A 8 1.25 1.07 -12.15
CA GLY A 8 1.98 2.31 -11.94
C GLY A 8 1.92 3.25 -13.15
N ALA A 9 0.73 3.45 -13.74
CA ALA A 9 0.60 4.28 -14.92
C ALA A 9 0.76 5.77 -14.62
N SER A 10 1.48 6.47 -15.49
CA SER A 10 1.58 7.93 -15.52
C SER A 10 1.18 8.45 -16.89
N LEU A 11 0.16 9.29 -16.94
CA LEU A 11 -0.29 9.97 -18.16
C LEU A 11 0.61 11.17 -18.48
N SER A 12 0.87 11.39 -19.78
CA SER A 12 1.39 12.69 -20.22
C SER A 12 0.34 13.79 -20.00
N PRO A 13 0.75 15.04 -19.77
CA PRO A 13 -0.18 16.14 -19.49
C PRO A 13 -1.29 16.31 -20.53
N ASP A 14 -0.96 16.10 -21.80
CA ASP A 14 -1.86 16.24 -22.95
C ASP A 14 -2.66 14.97 -23.27
N ALA A 15 -2.52 13.91 -22.46
CA ALA A 15 -3.12 12.60 -22.69
C ALA A 15 -2.77 11.94 -24.04
N THR A 16 -1.66 12.31 -24.67
CA THR A 16 -1.20 11.68 -25.93
C THR A 16 -0.29 10.49 -25.71
N ALA A 17 0.23 10.32 -24.49
CA ALA A 17 1.06 9.20 -24.10
C ALA A 17 0.81 8.80 -22.65
N PHE A 18 1.24 7.60 -22.29
CA PHE A 18 1.38 7.17 -20.90
C PHE A 18 2.57 6.22 -20.76
N ALA A 19 3.18 6.24 -19.60
CA ALA A 19 4.18 5.28 -19.19
C ALA A 19 3.62 4.40 -18.08
N HIS A 20 4.05 3.14 -18.01
CA HIS A 20 3.65 2.20 -16.97
C HIS A 20 4.73 1.15 -16.74
N LEU A 21 4.62 0.41 -15.67
CA LEU A 21 5.49 -0.69 -15.35
C LEU A 21 4.96 -2.01 -15.92
N VAL A 22 5.88 -2.87 -16.31
CA VAL A 22 5.60 -4.23 -16.80
C VAL A 22 6.43 -5.20 -15.97
N ASP A 23 5.76 -6.16 -15.36
CA ASP A 23 6.38 -7.35 -14.78
C ASP A 23 6.01 -8.56 -15.64
N ASP A 24 6.97 -9.11 -16.36
CA ASP A 24 6.80 -10.27 -17.26
C ASP A 24 7.80 -11.40 -16.97
N GLY A 25 8.46 -11.36 -15.80
CA GLY A 25 9.31 -12.44 -15.27
C GLY A 25 10.79 -12.13 -15.14
N GLY A 26 11.20 -10.89 -15.48
CA GLY A 26 12.49 -10.33 -15.15
C GLY A 26 12.35 -9.30 -14.01
N TYR A 27 13.20 -8.30 -14.03
CA TYR A 27 12.95 -7.11 -13.24
C TYR A 27 11.77 -6.32 -13.83
N PRO A 28 10.86 -5.80 -13.00
CA PRO A 28 9.88 -4.84 -13.47
C PRO A 28 10.56 -3.67 -14.19
N HIS A 29 10.06 -3.32 -15.36
CA HIS A 29 10.64 -2.28 -16.20
C HIS A 29 9.58 -1.31 -16.69
N ALA A 30 9.99 -0.07 -17.01
CA ALA A 30 9.10 0.95 -17.52
C ALA A 30 8.95 0.84 -19.04
N VAL A 31 7.72 1.04 -19.51
CA VAL A 31 7.40 1.16 -20.95
C VAL A 31 6.59 2.41 -21.20
N GLN A 32 6.70 2.96 -22.40
CA GLN A 32 5.89 4.09 -22.86
C GLN A 32 5.02 3.64 -24.04
N ARG A 33 3.78 4.13 -24.10
CA ARG A 33 2.85 3.97 -25.21
C ARG A 33 2.28 5.32 -25.62
N PHE A 34 1.98 5.47 -26.90
CA PHE A 34 1.34 6.66 -27.44
C PHE A 34 -0.12 6.35 -27.80
N LEU A 35 -1.00 7.32 -27.56
CA LEU A 35 -2.41 7.25 -27.86
C LEU A 35 -2.68 7.92 -29.21
N HIS A 36 -3.35 7.20 -30.10
CA HIS A 36 -3.81 7.68 -31.39
C HIS A 36 -5.34 7.51 -31.46
N GLY A 37 -6.07 8.48 -30.88
CA GLY A 37 -7.50 8.35 -30.64
C GLY A 37 -7.77 7.26 -29.60
N ARG A 38 -8.40 6.15 -30.01
CA ARG A 38 -8.67 4.99 -29.14
C ARG A 38 -7.68 3.82 -29.32
N GLN A 39 -6.61 4.01 -30.06
CA GLN A 39 -5.61 2.98 -30.31
C GLN A 39 -4.30 3.31 -29.61
N PHE A 40 -3.62 2.29 -29.13
CA PHE A 40 -2.31 2.40 -28.54
C PHE A 40 -1.23 1.99 -29.52
N SER A 41 -0.09 2.70 -29.50
CA SER A 41 1.12 2.21 -30.14
C SER A 41 1.60 0.90 -29.51
N ALA A 42 2.51 0.20 -30.17
CA ALA A 42 3.28 -0.84 -29.49
C ALA A 42 4.02 -0.24 -28.27
N ALA A 43 4.14 -1.04 -27.21
CA ALA A 43 4.93 -0.64 -26.04
C ALA A 43 6.40 -0.46 -26.46
N ARG A 44 7.02 0.62 -25.95
CA ARG A 44 8.44 0.90 -26.13
C ARG A 44 9.10 0.89 -24.76
N ASN A 45 10.17 0.13 -24.59
CA ASN A 45 10.92 0.14 -23.34
C ASN A 45 11.52 1.53 -23.09
N VAL A 46 11.45 1.97 -21.84
CA VAL A 46 12.20 3.11 -21.33
C VAL A 46 13.59 2.58 -21.01
N GLU A 47 14.56 2.90 -21.88
CA GLU A 47 15.93 2.41 -21.73
C GLU A 47 16.66 3.23 -20.66
N LEU A 48 17.16 2.55 -19.63
CA LEU A 48 17.94 3.13 -18.55
C LEU A 48 19.37 2.60 -18.61
N PRO A 49 20.39 3.43 -18.30
CA PRO A 49 21.81 3.00 -18.28
C PRO A 49 22.15 2.07 -17.11
N VAL A 50 21.17 1.64 -16.33
CA VAL A 50 21.31 0.78 -15.16
C VAL A 50 20.28 -0.35 -15.22
N GLU A 51 20.70 -1.55 -14.88
CA GLU A 51 19.83 -2.71 -14.75
C GLU A 51 19.28 -2.83 -13.33
N GLY A 52 17.99 -3.09 -13.19
CA GLY A 52 17.34 -3.27 -11.89
C GLY A 52 15.83 -3.06 -11.97
N PRO A 53 15.07 -3.47 -10.93
CA PRO A 53 13.64 -3.25 -10.88
C PRO A 53 13.31 -1.76 -10.86
N VAL A 54 12.41 -1.36 -11.75
CA VAL A 54 11.79 -0.02 -11.74
C VAL A 54 10.55 -0.09 -10.87
N SER A 55 10.47 0.74 -9.85
CA SER A 55 9.36 0.78 -8.89
C SER A 55 8.35 1.91 -9.16
N ARG A 56 8.77 2.95 -9.90
CA ARG A 56 7.91 4.10 -10.23
C ARG A 56 8.34 4.76 -11.52
N VAL A 57 7.36 5.28 -12.28
CA VAL A 57 7.59 6.10 -13.47
C VAL A 57 6.59 7.25 -13.49
N LEU A 58 7.07 8.49 -13.69
CA LEU A 58 6.23 9.70 -13.69
C LEU A 58 6.62 10.64 -14.83
N HIS A 59 5.62 11.11 -15.59
CA HIS A 59 5.79 12.23 -16.52
C HIS A 59 5.96 13.55 -15.77
N SER A 60 6.82 14.42 -16.27
CA SER A 60 6.88 15.81 -15.83
C SER A 60 5.63 16.59 -16.24
N ALA A 61 5.34 17.68 -15.53
CA ALA A 61 4.18 18.53 -15.80
C ALA A 61 4.21 19.20 -17.19
N ASP A 62 5.40 19.39 -17.79
CA ASP A 62 5.58 19.90 -19.16
C ASP A 62 5.61 18.78 -20.22
N GLY A 63 5.60 17.51 -19.80
CA GLY A 63 5.62 16.35 -20.68
C GLY A 63 6.97 16.02 -21.32
N HIS A 64 8.03 16.75 -21.01
CA HIS A 64 9.36 16.55 -21.63
C HIS A 64 10.17 15.42 -21.02
N TRP A 65 9.86 15.01 -19.77
CA TRP A 65 10.66 14.07 -19.01
C TRP A 65 9.82 12.92 -18.46
N LEU A 66 10.47 11.75 -18.35
CA LEU A 66 10.06 10.65 -17.49
C LEU A 66 11.06 10.50 -16.36
N ALA A 67 10.61 10.58 -15.11
CA ALA A 67 11.41 10.19 -13.96
C ALA A 67 11.11 8.72 -13.62
N CYS A 68 12.17 7.93 -13.43
CA CYS A 68 12.11 6.52 -13.07
C CYS A 68 12.85 6.28 -11.76
N GLU A 69 12.21 5.62 -10.81
CA GLU A 69 12.84 5.12 -9.59
C GLU A 69 13.31 3.68 -9.84
N VAL A 70 14.61 3.42 -9.68
CA VAL A 70 15.26 2.14 -9.99
C VAL A 70 16.08 1.67 -8.83
N ALA A 71 16.06 0.38 -8.52
CA ALA A 71 16.97 -0.28 -7.58
C ALA A 71 18.06 -1.05 -8.35
N PRO A 72 19.28 -0.49 -8.54
CA PRO A 72 20.33 -1.13 -9.32
C PRO A 72 20.63 -2.56 -8.83
N GLU A 73 20.73 -3.50 -9.77
CA GLU A 73 21.03 -4.92 -9.51
C GLU A 73 20.05 -5.61 -8.54
N GLY A 74 18.85 -5.03 -8.33
CA GLY A 74 17.89 -5.52 -7.35
C GLY A 74 18.26 -5.24 -5.90
N GLY A 75 19.18 -4.30 -5.66
CA GLY A 75 19.61 -3.90 -4.33
C GLY A 75 18.55 -3.10 -3.56
N THR A 76 18.88 -2.71 -2.33
CA THR A 76 17.98 -1.93 -1.45
C THR A 76 18.07 -0.43 -1.68
N ARG A 77 19.13 0.04 -2.35
CA ARG A 77 19.35 1.45 -2.66
C ARG A 77 18.66 1.80 -3.97
N ARG A 78 17.78 2.80 -3.95
CA ARG A 78 17.06 3.28 -5.13
C ARG A 78 17.72 4.55 -5.65
N GLN A 79 17.62 4.73 -6.95
CA GLN A 79 18.12 5.90 -7.68
C GLN A 79 17.00 6.50 -8.52
N ILE A 80 17.06 7.81 -8.78
CA ILE A 80 16.14 8.49 -9.68
C ILE A 80 16.86 8.80 -10.99
N TRP A 81 16.36 8.22 -12.05
CA TRP A 81 16.83 8.43 -13.42
C TRP A 81 15.81 9.22 -14.21
N VAL A 82 16.27 10.12 -15.07
CA VAL A 82 15.43 10.93 -15.95
C VAL A 82 15.71 10.57 -17.39
N VAL A 83 14.63 10.45 -18.18
CA VAL A 83 14.68 10.13 -19.60
C VAL A 83 13.86 11.15 -20.38
N THR A 84 14.35 11.59 -21.54
CA THR A 84 13.56 12.42 -22.46
C THR A 84 12.38 11.62 -23.01
N THR A 85 11.21 12.25 -23.14
CA THR A 85 10.01 11.60 -23.71
C THR A 85 10.04 11.54 -25.23
N ASP A 86 10.89 12.36 -25.89
CA ASP A 86 11.04 12.35 -27.34
C ASP A 86 11.68 11.03 -27.82
N PRO A 87 10.99 10.26 -28.67
CA PRO A 87 11.52 8.99 -29.17
C PRO A 87 12.72 9.13 -30.11
N GLU A 88 12.98 10.32 -30.67
CA GLU A 88 14.08 10.59 -31.60
C GLU A 88 15.33 11.13 -30.90
N ASP A 89 15.18 11.75 -29.72
CA ASP A 89 16.27 12.31 -28.91
C ASP A 89 16.27 11.72 -27.50
N ARG A 90 16.65 10.45 -27.38
CA ARG A 90 16.66 9.73 -26.10
C ARG A 90 17.96 9.96 -25.36
N MET A 91 17.87 10.73 -24.28
CA MET A 91 18.93 10.86 -23.29
C MET A 91 18.43 10.35 -21.95
N ALA A 92 19.29 9.67 -21.22
CA ALA A 92 19.02 9.22 -19.87
C ALA A 92 20.20 9.55 -18.96
N TRP A 93 19.91 10.08 -17.78
CA TRP A 93 20.94 10.34 -16.76
C TRP A 93 20.36 10.26 -15.36
N ARG A 94 21.23 10.07 -14.38
CA ARG A 94 20.88 10.03 -12.97
C ARG A 94 20.66 11.45 -12.45
N ALA A 95 19.47 11.72 -11.92
CA ALA A 95 19.09 13.03 -11.39
C ALA A 95 19.50 13.20 -9.92
N ASP A 96 19.38 12.16 -9.09
CA ASP A 96 19.89 12.21 -7.72
C ASP A 96 21.41 12.01 -7.71
N ARG A 97 22.07 12.58 -6.70
CA ARG A 97 23.52 12.45 -6.50
C ARG A 97 23.86 11.75 -5.18
N GLU A 98 22.93 10.97 -4.64
CA GLU A 98 23.10 10.26 -3.38
C GLU A 98 23.84 8.93 -3.61
N ASP A 99 25.16 8.98 -3.70
CA ASP A 99 25.97 7.80 -4.07
C ASP A 99 25.94 6.70 -3.01
N ASP A 100 25.86 7.05 -1.73
CA ASP A 100 25.87 6.12 -0.60
C ASP A 100 24.51 5.97 0.08
N GLY A 101 23.44 6.52 -0.51
CA GLY A 101 22.10 6.55 0.03
C GLY A 101 21.04 5.90 -0.85
N THR A 102 19.78 6.23 -0.58
CA THR A 102 18.63 5.83 -1.39
C THR A 102 17.77 7.05 -1.71
N ALA A 103 17.17 7.07 -2.89
CA ALA A 103 16.28 8.13 -3.35
C ALA A 103 14.87 7.57 -3.60
N GLU A 104 13.85 8.27 -3.13
CA GLU A 104 12.43 7.96 -3.36
C GLU A 104 11.81 9.07 -4.21
N LEU A 105 11.23 8.68 -5.34
CA LEU A 105 10.54 9.59 -6.25
C LEU A 105 9.13 9.89 -5.73
N ILE A 106 8.82 11.16 -5.42
CA ILE A 106 7.51 11.57 -4.94
C ILE A 106 6.64 12.14 -6.06
N GLY A 107 7.17 13.08 -6.83
CA GLY A 107 6.40 13.77 -7.87
C GLY A 107 7.21 14.82 -8.60
N TRP A 108 6.52 15.84 -9.09
CA TRP A 108 7.11 16.99 -9.77
C TRP A 108 6.60 18.30 -9.18
N ASP A 109 7.50 19.26 -8.93
CA ASP A 109 7.21 20.68 -8.71
C ASP A 109 7.55 21.44 -10.00
N GLY A 110 6.56 21.59 -10.88
CA GLY A 110 6.81 22.13 -12.21
C GLY A 110 7.80 21.27 -13.00
N THR A 111 9.03 21.76 -13.18
CA THR A 111 10.13 21.06 -13.88
C THR A 111 11.12 20.38 -12.93
N ARG A 112 10.98 20.53 -11.61
CA ARG A 112 11.86 19.91 -10.60
C ARG A 112 11.24 18.63 -10.04
N ILE A 113 12.09 17.67 -9.74
CA ILE A 113 11.69 16.40 -9.15
C ILE A 113 11.54 16.59 -7.64
N ALA A 114 10.35 16.28 -7.11
CA ALA A 114 10.11 16.16 -5.68
C ALA A 114 10.53 14.76 -5.21
N ALA A 115 11.47 14.69 -4.27
CA ALA A 115 12.08 13.43 -3.83
C ALA A 115 12.39 13.43 -2.33
N ILE A 116 12.57 12.22 -1.78
CA ILE A 116 13.16 12.01 -0.46
C ILE A 116 14.52 11.33 -0.66
N LEU A 117 15.57 11.98 -0.22
CA LEU A 117 16.93 11.44 -0.24
C LEU A 117 17.32 11.01 1.17
N THR A 118 17.71 9.75 1.33
CA THR A 118 18.16 9.20 2.62
C THR A 118 19.61 8.79 2.49
N GLY A 119 20.51 9.47 3.20
CA GLY A 119 21.93 9.17 3.24
C GLY A 119 22.27 8.02 4.19
N GLU A 120 23.58 7.78 4.40
CA GLU A 120 24.09 6.76 5.34
C GLU A 120 23.67 6.99 6.79
N ASP A 121 23.31 8.23 7.15
CA ASP A 121 22.82 8.59 8.47
C ASP A 121 21.38 8.10 8.74
N GLY A 122 20.71 7.55 7.73
CA GLY A 122 19.32 7.07 7.81
C GLY A 122 18.28 8.19 7.92
N VAL A 123 18.67 9.46 7.77
CA VAL A 123 17.74 10.60 7.84
C VAL A 123 17.24 10.96 6.46
N GLY A 124 15.94 10.85 6.26
CA GLY A 124 15.28 11.29 5.03
C GLY A 124 15.26 12.82 4.92
N ARG A 125 15.67 13.33 3.75
CA ARG A 125 15.65 14.74 3.38
C ARG A 125 14.65 14.94 2.26
N SER A 126 13.62 15.73 2.48
CA SER A 126 12.66 16.15 1.46
C SER A 126 13.32 17.19 0.56
N CYS A 127 13.38 16.95 -0.72
CA CYS A 127 14.17 17.72 -1.68
C CYS A 127 13.40 18.04 -2.96
N LEU A 128 13.81 19.14 -3.61
CA LEU A 128 13.52 19.41 -5.01
C LEU A 128 14.83 19.32 -5.80
N ILE A 129 14.86 18.47 -6.81
CA ILE A 129 16.05 18.19 -7.63
C ILE A 129 15.82 18.77 -9.03
N ASP A 130 16.75 19.59 -9.52
CA ASP A 130 16.75 19.99 -10.93
C ASP A 130 17.17 18.79 -11.79
N PRO A 131 16.33 18.33 -12.71
CA PRO A 131 16.66 17.17 -13.53
C PRO A 131 17.85 17.41 -14.47
N ALA A 132 18.16 18.64 -14.84
CA ALA A 132 19.21 18.95 -15.81
C ALA A 132 20.63 18.85 -15.24
N ASP A 133 20.83 19.26 -13.98
CA ASP A 133 22.17 19.32 -13.37
C ASP A 133 22.26 18.61 -12.01
N GLY A 134 21.13 18.10 -11.49
CA GLY A 134 21.04 17.42 -10.20
C GLY A 134 21.20 18.36 -8.99
N ASP A 135 21.06 19.68 -9.18
CA ASP A 135 21.06 20.62 -8.04
C ASP A 135 19.87 20.31 -7.11
N CYS A 136 20.14 20.26 -5.81
CA CYS A 136 19.18 19.80 -4.82
C CYS A 136 18.88 20.86 -3.78
N ALA A 137 17.66 21.39 -3.81
CA ALA A 137 17.12 22.26 -2.77
C ALA A 137 16.42 21.44 -1.69
N VAL A 138 16.97 21.44 -0.47
CA VAL A 138 16.39 20.73 0.67
C VAL A 138 15.25 21.54 1.27
N LEU A 139 14.07 20.92 1.37
CA LEU A 139 12.85 21.51 1.94
C LEU A 139 12.69 21.16 3.44
N ASP A 140 12.99 19.91 3.83
CA ASP A 140 12.87 19.43 5.21
C ASP A 140 13.90 18.34 5.52
N ARG A 141 14.35 18.30 6.80
CA ARG A 141 15.32 17.31 7.32
C ARG A 141 14.87 16.66 8.62
N ARG A 142 13.60 16.82 9.00
CA ARG A 142 13.10 16.28 10.28
C ARG A 142 12.98 14.76 10.20
N SER A 143 13.48 14.10 11.25
CA SER A 143 13.28 12.65 11.40
C SER A 143 11.78 12.33 11.53
N GLY A 144 11.31 11.33 10.76
CA GLY A 144 9.89 10.94 10.73
C GLY A 144 8.97 11.83 9.91
N ALA A 145 9.51 12.90 9.28
CA ALA A 145 8.78 13.71 8.31
C ALA A 145 8.98 13.16 6.90
N ARG A 146 7.93 13.22 6.08
CA ARG A 146 7.95 12.73 4.68
C ARG A 146 7.26 13.71 3.75
N LEU A 147 7.90 14.01 2.65
CA LEU A 147 7.30 14.78 1.56
C LEU A 147 6.11 14.01 0.97
N VAL A 148 5.01 14.70 0.79
CA VAL A 148 3.79 14.16 0.16
C VAL A 148 3.57 14.79 -1.20
N ASP A 149 3.75 16.12 -1.29
CA ASP A 149 3.64 16.89 -2.53
C ASP A 149 4.43 18.19 -2.43
N ALA A 150 4.79 18.77 -3.57
CA ALA A 150 5.45 20.06 -3.63
C ALA A 150 5.00 20.84 -4.88
N TRP A 151 4.76 22.14 -4.70
CA TRP A 151 4.37 23.04 -5.79
C TRP A 151 4.78 24.49 -5.49
N ALA A 152 5.39 25.15 -6.46
CA ALA A 152 5.75 26.57 -6.42
C ALA A 152 6.51 27.01 -5.15
N GLY A 153 7.39 26.13 -4.63
CA GLY A 153 8.19 26.38 -3.43
C GLY A 153 7.47 26.11 -2.11
N ALA A 154 6.24 25.65 -2.12
CA ALA A 154 5.55 25.08 -0.97
C ALA A 154 5.68 23.55 -0.97
N ALA A 155 5.61 22.93 0.21
CA ALA A 155 5.65 21.48 0.37
C ALA A 155 4.63 21.00 1.39
N LEU A 156 3.94 19.92 1.07
CA LEU A 156 3.14 19.15 2.03
C LEU A 156 4.04 18.11 2.67
N ILE A 157 4.17 18.21 3.98
CA ILE A 157 4.98 17.30 4.78
C ILE A 157 4.07 16.56 5.75
N ARG A 158 4.09 15.23 5.65
CA ARG A 158 3.44 14.35 6.62
C ARG A 158 4.35 14.15 7.81
N VAL A 159 3.85 14.36 9.01
CA VAL A 159 4.56 14.20 10.27
C VAL A 159 3.80 13.26 11.20
N GLY A 160 4.50 12.61 12.11
CA GLY A 160 3.92 11.70 13.09
C GLY A 160 4.06 10.22 12.73
N PRO A 161 3.90 9.34 13.74
CA PRO A 161 3.97 7.90 13.56
C PRO A 161 2.73 7.35 12.85
N ARG A 162 2.80 6.08 12.44
CA ARG A 162 1.66 5.37 11.84
C ARG A 162 0.42 5.46 12.74
N GLY A 163 -0.77 5.61 12.15
CA GLY A 163 -2.03 5.79 12.88
C GLY A 163 -2.20 7.15 13.59
N TYR A 164 -1.22 8.07 13.49
CA TYR A 164 -1.23 9.40 14.12
C TYR A 164 -0.52 10.40 13.22
N GLN A 165 -0.94 10.49 11.97
CA GLN A 165 -0.26 11.29 10.94
C GLN A 165 -0.97 12.62 10.72
N GLU A 166 -0.23 13.70 10.90
CA GLU A 166 -0.69 15.05 10.59
C GLU A 166 -0.03 15.55 9.31
N MET A 167 -0.67 16.51 8.66
CA MET A 167 -0.13 17.20 7.47
C MET A 167 0.17 18.65 7.82
N VAL A 168 1.38 19.07 7.52
CA VAL A 168 1.79 20.48 7.61
C VAL A 168 2.23 20.97 6.23
N MET A 169 2.06 22.26 6.00
CA MET A 169 2.60 22.93 4.81
C MET A 169 3.85 23.71 5.20
N LEU A 170 4.91 23.54 4.44
CA LEU A 170 6.12 24.36 4.53
C LEU A 170 6.15 25.34 3.37
N HIS A 171 6.45 26.61 3.65
CA HIS A 171 6.76 27.63 2.65
C HIS A 171 7.89 28.53 3.16
N GLY A 172 9.08 28.42 2.57
CA GLY A 172 10.29 29.00 3.11
C GLY A 172 10.58 28.48 4.52
N GLU A 173 10.70 29.39 5.50
CA GLU A 173 10.90 29.02 6.93
C GLU A 173 9.58 28.87 7.71
N THR A 174 8.43 29.07 7.05
CA THR A 174 7.13 29.05 7.72
C THR A 174 6.52 27.66 7.66
N GLU A 175 6.11 27.14 8.83
CA GLU A 175 5.32 25.92 8.96
C GLU A 175 3.87 26.26 9.31
N ILE A 176 2.93 25.65 8.61
CA ILE A 176 1.49 25.88 8.77
C ILE A 176 0.80 24.55 9.05
N ALA A 177 0.19 24.43 10.24
CA ALA A 177 -0.72 23.32 10.54
C ALA A 177 -2.01 23.47 9.71
N LEU A 178 -2.36 22.44 8.95
CA LEU A 178 -3.47 22.49 8.01
C LEU A 178 -4.82 22.08 8.60
N LEU A 179 -4.80 21.26 9.67
CA LEU A 179 -6.00 20.79 10.36
C LEU A 179 -5.83 20.95 11.87
N PRO A 180 -6.93 20.96 12.65
CA PRO A 180 -6.86 20.92 14.12
C PRO A 180 -6.12 19.67 14.57
N SER A 181 -5.41 19.76 15.72
CA SER A 181 -4.87 18.55 16.34
C SER A 181 -6.02 17.64 16.79
N ASP A 182 -5.99 16.41 16.29
CA ASP A 182 -6.95 15.35 16.64
C ASP A 182 -6.17 14.05 16.87
N PRO A 183 -5.84 13.73 18.14
CA PRO A 183 -5.04 12.56 18.46
C PRO A 183 -5.66 11.26 17.93
N GLY A 184 -4.90 10.52 17.12
CA GLY A 184 -5.34 9.30 16.46
C GLY A 184 -5.98 9.53 15.09
N ALA A 185 -6.04 10.77 14.61
CA ALA A 185 -6.40 11.02 13.21
C ALA A 185 -5.23 10.75 12.26
N VAL A 186 -5.57 10.39 11.04
CA VAL A 186 -4.63 10.15 9.94
C VAL A 186 -4.91 11.10 8.80
N THR A 187 -3.90 11.91 8.44
CA THR A 187 -3.88 12.72 7.22
C THR A 187 -2.65 12.31 6.42
N ALA A 188 -2.81 11.31 5.55
CA ALA A 188 -1.67 10.63 4.92
C ALA A 188 -1.40 11.07 3.47
N LYS A 189 -2.41 11.57 2.76
CA LYS A 189 -2.34 11.96 1.35
C LYS A 189 -2.81 13.38 1.15
N GLY A 190 -2.21 14.08 0.19
CA GLY A 190 -2.58 15.44 -0.15
C GLY A 190 -2.00 15.88 -1.48
N ALA A 191 -2.54 16.95 -2.04
CA ALA A 191 -2.03 17.62 -3.22
C ALA A 191 -2.18 19.14 -3.07
N ILE A 192 -1.15 19.90 -3.43
CA ILE A 192 -1.20 21.37 -3.50
C ILE A 192 -1.91 21.75 -4.79
N LEU A 193 -2.83 22.69 -4.70
CA LEU A 193 -3.57 23.19 -5.85
C LEU A 193 -2.88 24.43 -6.45
N ASP A 194 -2.63 24.41 -7.76
CA ASP A 194 -2.09 25.55 -8.49
C ASP A 194 -3.17 26.60 -8.74
N ASP A 195 -3.42 27.46 -7.75
CA ASP A 195 -4.38 28.55 -7.88
C ASP A 195 -3.74 29.89 -7.52
N HIS A 196 -3.25 30.59 -8.53
CA HIS A 196 -2.73 31.96 -8.38
C HIS A 196 -3.81 33.02 -8.28
N HIS A 197 -5.11 32.65 -8.41
CA HIS A 197 -6.21 33.59 -8.32
C HIS A 197 -7.13 33.24 -7.14
N PRO A 198 -7.30 34.16 -6.18
CA PRO A 198 -8.30 34.00 -5.13
C PRO A 198 -9.69 33.98 -5.79
N ARG A 199 -10.13 32.80 -6.24
CA ARG A 199 -11.55 32.58 -6.52
C ARG A 199 -12.29 32.89 -5.23
N ARG A 200 -13.40 33.59 -5.30
CA ARG A 200 -14.24 33.90 -4.14
C ARG A 200 -14.38 32.59 -3.34
N LEU A 201 -13.98 32.62 -2.06
CA LEU A 201 -14.19 31.52 -1.12
C LEU A 201 -15.63 31.04 -1.30
N ARG A 202 -15.80 29.95 -2.02
CA ARG A 202 -17.09 29.28 -2.09
C ARG A 202 -17.17 28.43 -0.84
N TYR A 203 -18.27 28.56 -0.13
CA TYR A 203 -18.62 27.65 0.94
C TYR A 203 -18.74 26.26 0.30
N GLY A 204 -18.12 25.24 0.90
CA GLY A 204 -18.26 23.87 0.44
C GLY A 204 -19.73 23.43 0.38
N PRO A 205 -20.03 22.25 -0.18
CA PRO A 205 -21.39 21.78 -0.37
C PRO A 205 -22.24 21.74 0.91
N THR A 206 -21.61 21.64 2.07
CA THR A 206 -22.27 21.65 3.39
C THR A 206 -22.49 23.07 3.97
N GLY A 207 -21.89 24.10 3.38
CA GLY A 207 -21.99 25.49 3.85
C GLY A 207 -21.23 25.80 5.14
N GLU A 208 -20.51 24.83 5.72
CA GLU A 208 -19.74 24.98 6.95
C GLU A 208 -18.25 25.17 6.65
N LEU A 209 -17.72 26.33 7.04
CA LEU A 209 -16.29 26.65 6.99
C LEU A 209 -15.72 26.59 8.41
N THR A 210 -14.85 25.62 8.68
CA THR A 210 -14.12 25.57 9.95
C THR A 210 -12.85 26.41 9.87
N ARG A 211 -12.75 27.46 10.69
CA ARG A 211 -11.58 28.35 10.72
C ARG A 211 -10.62 27.95 11.83
N LEU A 212 -9.36 27.82 11.47
CA LEU A 212 -8.24 27.73 12.39
C LEU A 212 -7.49 29.07 12.38
N TYR A 213 -7.26 29.62 13.54
CA TYR A 213 -6.44 30.82 13.67
C TYR A 213 -4.97 30.40 13.74
N ASN A 214 -4.19 30.76 12.72
CA ASN A 214 -2.73 30.66 12.77
C ASN A 214 -2.11 31.98 12.29
N PRO A 215 -1.47 32.78 13.16
CA PRO A 215 -0.94 34.09 12.82
C PRO A 215 0.36 34.09 12.00
N GLY A 216 0.78 32.96 11.42
CA GLY A 216 2.10 32.77 10.83
C GLY A 216 2.22 32.78 9.32
N VAL A 217 1.14 33.01 8.55
CA VAL A 217 1.25 33.08 7.08
C VAL A 217 1.80 34.45 6.68
N GLY A 218 3.00 34.48 6.06
CA GLY A 218 3.64 35.71 5.59
C GLY A 218 2.86 36.47 4.51
N ALA A 219 3.28 37.68 4.19
CA ALA A 219 2.52 38.67 3.41
C ALA A 219 2.16 38.25 1.97
N ASP A 220 2.73 37.15 1.43
CA ASP A 220 2.55 36.69 0.05
C ASP A 220 1.93 35.29 -0.08
N GLY A 221 1.41 34.71 1.02
CA GLY A 221 1.02 33.30 1.06
C GLY A 221 -0.50 33.06 1.02
N TYR A 222 -1.03 32.73 -0.16
CA TYR A 222 -2.30 32.06 -0.33
C TYR A 222 -2.04 30.65 -0.85
N PHE A 223 -2.49 29.62 -0.12
CA PHE A 223 -2.32 28.23 -0.52
C PHE A 223 -3.63 27.48 -0.42
N ARG A 224 -3.84 26.56 -1.34
CA ARG A 224 -4.92 25.58 -1.30
C ARG A 224 -4.34 24.20 -1.41
N ALA A 225 -4.93 23.25 -0.71
CA ALA A 225 -4.57 21.84 -0.80
C ALA A 225 -5.80 20.96 -0.65
N LEU A 226 -5.82 19.84 -1.36
CA LEU A 226 -6.73 18.73 -1.09
C LEU A 226 -6.03 17.73 -0.17
N LEU A 227 -6.75 17.23 0.84
CA LEU A 227 -6.24 16.26 1.81
C LEU A 227 -7.23 15.12 1.99
N ILE A 228 -6.73 13.88 2.03
CA ILE A 228 -7.48 12.76 2.60
C ILE A 228 -7.22 12.72 4.10
N SER A 229 -8.29 12.79 4.90
CA SER A 229 -8.18 12.80 6.35
C SER A 229 -9.43 12.26 7.04
N ASP A 230 -9.23 11.57 8.16
CA ASP A 230 -10.28 11.17 9.11
C ASP A 230 -10.36 12.12 10.31
N ASN A 231 -9.71 13.29 10.26
CA ASN A 231 -9.75 14.31 11.31
C ASN A 231 -11.21 14.70 11.61
N GLY A 232 -11.62 14.51 12.88
CA GLY A 232 -12.97 14.81 13.35
C GLY A 232 -14.07 13.86 12.86
N CYS A 233 -13.75 12.72 12.26
CA CYS A 233 -14.74 11.74 11.78
C CYS A 233 -14.23 10.29 11.85
N GLU A 234 -15.09 9.34 11.53
CA GLU A 234 -14.79 7.91 11.54
C GLU A 234 -14.09 7.47 10.25
N HIS A 235 -14.56 7.95 9.10
CA HIS A 235 -14.07 7.54 7.79
C HIS A 235 -13.26 8.65 7.12
N ALA A 236 -12.16 8.28 6.47
CA ALA A 236 -11.33 9.20 5.71
C ALA A 236 -12.12 9.81 4.55
N ARG A 237 -12.02 11.13 4.40
CA ARG A 237 -12.76 11.96 3.44
C ARG A 237 -11.87 12.97 2.76
N LEU A 238 -12.34 13.57 1.67
CA LEU A 238 -11.63 14.65 0.98
C LEU A 238 -11.96 15.98 1.61
N LEU A 239 -10.92 16.67 2.07
CA LEU A 239 -10.99 18.04 2.59
C LEU A 239 -10.29 18.97 1.62
N GLU A 240 -10.80 20.19 1.47
CA GLU A 240 -10.05 21.29 0.89
C GLU A 240 -9.64 22.26 2.00
N VAL A 241 -8.36 22.56 2.04
CA VAL A 241 -7.76 23.48 2.99
C VAL A 241 -7.34 24.74 2.27
N VAL A 242 -7.63 25.87 2.87
CA VAL A 242 -7.27 27.19 2.36
C VAL A 242 -6.50 27.95 3.44
N ALA A 243 -5.23 28.20 3.20
CA ALA A 243 -4.37 29.01 4.06
C ALA A 243 -4.24 30.43 3.50
N THR A 244 -4.52 31.43 4.31
CA THR A 244 -4.47 32.87 3.96
C THR A 244 -3.72 33.63 5.05
N LEU A 245 -3.54 34.94 4.82
CA LEU A 245 -2.99 35.85 5.85
C LEU A 245 -3.82 35.87 7.15
N ASP A 246 -5.13 35.62 7.05
CA ASP A 246 -6.05 35.65 8.18
C ASP A 246 -6.12 34.31 8.95
N GLY A 247 -5.42 33.28 8.45
CA GLY A 247 -5.39 31.95 9.04
C GLY A 247 -5.75 30.83 8.07
N VAL A 248 -5.95 29.64 8.61
CA VAL A 248 -6.28 28.42 7.86
C VAL A 248 -7.77 28.11 8.01
N SER A 249 -8.41 27.77 6.91
CA SER A 249 -9.78 27.29 6.86
C SER A 249 -9.85 25.99 6.07
N TYR A 250 -10.79 25.11 6.41
CA TYR A 250 -11.02 23.90 5.63
C TYR A 250 -12.51 23.58 5.56
N PHE A 251 -12.89 22.79 4.57
CA PHE A 251 -14.25 22.27 4.41
C PHE A 251 -14.22 20.87 3.76
N VAL A 252 -15.33 20.15 3.94
CA VAL A 252 -15.49 18.83 3.34
C VAL A 252 -15.87 18.97 1.88
N VAL A 253 -15.09 18.36 0.99
CA VAL A 253 -15.34 18.31 -0.46
C VAL A 253 -16.16 17.09 -0.83
N ALA A 254 -15.77 15.93 -0.31
CA ALA A 254 -16.47 14.68 -0.52
C ALA A 254 -16.31 13.77 0.69
N GLU A 255 -17.41 13.15 1.13
CA GLU A 255 -17.41 12.18 2.23
C GLU A 255 -18.48 11.11 2.00
N ARG A 256 -18.24 9.93 2.59
CA ARG A 256 -19.21 8.85 2.70
C ARG A 256 -19.27 8.38 4.15
N PRO A 257 -20.45 8.08 4.69
CA PRO A 257 -20.59 7.73 6.11
C PRO A 257 -20.15 6.31 6.46
N ASP A 258 -19.93 5.46 5.46
CA ASP A 258 -19.77 4.01 5.60
C ASP A 258 -18.50 3.44 4.94
N CYS A 259 -17.64 4.30 4.37
CA CYS A 259 -16.40 3.86 3.76
C CYS A 259 -15.34 4.97 3.70
N ASP A 260 -14.09 4.56 3.65
CA ASP A 260 -12.94 5.45 3.55
C ASP A 260 -12.68 5.87 2.10
N LEU A 261 -12.19 7.08 1.91
CA LEU A 261 -11.55 7.49 0.67
C LEU A 261 -10.09 7.00 0.69
N ASP A 262 -9.76 6.08 -0.21
CA ASP A 262 -8.41 5.49 -0.29
C ASP A 262 -7.43 6.39 -1.07
N GLU A 263 -7.90 6.98 -2.17
CA GLU A 263 -7.03 7.71 -3.10
C GLU A 263 -7.79 8.78 -3.86
N PHE A 264 -7.07 9.82 -4.28
CA PHE A 264 -7.56 10.80 -5.24
C PHE A 264 -6.44 11.25 -6.18
N ALA A 265 -6.84 11.73 -7.35
CA ALA A 265 -5.98 12.50 -8.24
C ALA A 265 -6.73 13.73 -8.74
N VAL A 266 -6.03 14.86 -8.87
CA VAL A 266 -6.58 16.11 -9.35
C VAL A 266 -5.94 16.50 -10.68
N SER A 267 -6.75 17.02 -11.64
CA SER A 267 -6.22 17.55 -12.89
C SER A 267 -5.42 18.83 -12.67
N ALA A 268 -4.41 19.09 -13.49
CA ALA A 268 -3.56 20.28 -13.34
C ALA A 268 -4.36 21.59 -13.52
N ASP A 269 -5.44 21.57 -14.31
CA ASP A 269 -6.37 22.71 -14.43
C ASP A 269 -7.36 22.81 -13.26
N MET A 270 -7.26 21.90 -12.27
CA MET A 270 -8.09 21.81 -11.07
C MET A 270 -9.60 21.67 -11.34
N SER A 271 -10.00 21.28 -12.53
CA SER A 271 -11.40 21.12 -12.87
C SER A 271 -12.00 19.80 -12.42
N THR A 272 -11.16 18.75 -12.38
CA THR A 272 -11.61 17.36 -12.22
C THR A 272 -10.82 16.67 -11.12
N VAL A 273 -11.51 15.97 -10.23
CA VAL A 273 -10.89 15.09 -9.24
C VAL A 273 -11.44 13.68 -9.38
N ALA A 274 -10.56 12.71 -9.56
CA ALA A 274 -10.90 11.29 -9.50
C ALA A 274 -10.76 10.80 -8.05
N LEU A 275 -11.76 10.07 -7.55
CA LEU A 275 -11.86 9.55 -6.19
C LEU A 275 -11.97 8.04 -6.22
N LEU A 276 -11.16 7.33 -5.43
CA LEU A 276 -11.31 5.90 -5.17
C LEU A 276 -11.78 5.67 -3.74
N TRP A 277 -13.02 5.19 -3.62
CA TRP A 277 -13.64 4.80 -2.36
C TRP A 277 -13.36 3.33 -2.06
N ASN A 278 -13.24 3.01 -0.78
CA ASN A 278 -12.98 1.66 -0.27
C ASN A 278 -14.25 1.06 0.35
N LEU A 279 -14.97 0.28 -0.42
CA LEU A 279 -16.18 -0.40 0.02
C LEU A 279 -15.82 -1.79 0.60
N GLN A 280 -15.34 -1.80 1.83
CA GLN A 280 -14.93 -3.03 2.54
C GLN A 280 -13.91 -3.88 1.75
N GLY A 281 -12.94 -3.21 1.09
CA GLY A 281 -11.89 -3.84 0.29
C GLY A 281 -12.12 -3.80 -1.21
N ARG A 282 -13.34 -3.49 -1.69
CA ARG A 282 -13.56 -3.18 -3.12
C ARG A 282 -13.37 -1.70 -3.38
N SER A 283 -12.82 -1.39 -4.56
CA SER A 283 -12.71 -0.01 -5.00
C SER A 283 -13.95 0.43 -5.78
N GLU A 284 -14.31 1.70 -5.65
CA GLU A 284 -15.30 2.38 -6.49
C GLU A 284 -14.74 3.70 -6.98
N LEU A 285 -14.76 3.91 -8.31
CA LEU A 285 -14.31 5.15 -8.94
C LEU A 285 -15.46 6.14 -9.02
N GLN A 286 -15.24 7.36 -8.56
CA GLN A 286 -16.19 8.46 -8.68
C GLN A 286 -15.46 9.73 -9.14
N ILE A 287 -16.12 10.54 -9.96
CA ILE A 287 -15.55 11.79 -10.47
C ILE A 287 -16.24 12.97 -9.78
N LEU A 288 -15.44 13.92 -9.33
CA LEU A 288 -15.87 15.18 -8.79
C LEU A 288 -15.54 16.29 -9.79
N ASP A 289 -16.53 17.06 -10.20
CA ASP A 289 -16.32 18.37 -10.83
C ASP A 289 -15.91 19.36 -9.73
N HIS A 290 -14.64 19.73 -9.70
CA HIS A 290 -14.10 20.62 -8.68
C HIS A 290 -14.46 22.10 -8.90
N THR A 291 -15.09 22.42 -10.04
CA THR A 291 -15.53 23.80 -10.32
C THR A 291 -16.81 24.17 -9.58
N ASP A 292 -17.69 23.21 -9.32
CA ASP A 292 -18.96 23.38 -8.60
C ASP A 292 -19.19 22.35 -7.48
N TYR A 293 -18.22 21.44 -7.26
CA TYR A 293 -18.24 20.35 -6.27
C TYR A 293 -19.35 19.32 -6.53
N THR A 294 -19.73 19.11 -7.78
CA THR A 294 -20.71 18.09 -8.14
C THR A 294 -20.05 16.73 -8.26
N LEU A 295 -20.55 15.75 -7.51
CA LEU A 295 -20.15 14.34 -7.63
C LEU A 295 -20.98 13.65 -8.72
N ALA A 296 -20.30 13.02 -9.69
CA ALA A 296 -20.94 12.17 -10.68
C ALA A 296 -21.37 10.82 -10.08
N GLU A 297 -22.21 10.07 -10.82
CA GLU A 297 -22.47 8.67 -10.49
C GLU A 297 -21.17 7.84 -10.57
N PRO A 298 -21.02 6.80 -9.75
CA PRO A 298 -19.85 5.94 -9.79
C PRO A 298 -19.66 5.26 -11.16
N ILE A 299 -18.41 5.20 -11.61
CA ILE A 299 -18.03 4.50 -12.84
C ILE A 299 -17.70 3.05 -12.49
N PRO A 300 -18.42 2.05 -13.03
CA PRO A 300 -18.14 0.64 -12.77
C PRO A 300 -16.71 0.27 -13.20
N LEU A 301 -15.93 -0.32 -12.30
CA LEU A 301 -14.58 -0.79 -12.57
C LEU A 301 -14.58 -2.14 -13.31
N PRO A 302 -13.60 -2.40 -14.19
CA PRO A 302 -13.43 -3.71 -14.84
C PRO A 302 -12.92 -4.80 -13.89
N GLY A 303 -12.44 -4.44 -12.70
CA GLY A 303 -11.98 -5.34 -11.64
C GLY A 303 -12.54 -4.97 -10.27
N ASP A 304 -12.10 -5.67 -9.23
CA ASP A 304 -12.62 -5.47 -7.86
C ASP A 304 -11.80 -4.43 -7.07
N VAL A 305 -10.52 -4.26 -7.39
CA VAL A 305 -9.58 -3.37 -6.68
C VAL A 305 -8.87 -2.48 -7.68
N ALA A 306 -8.78 -1.20 -7.37
CA ALA A 306 -8.05 -0.21 -8.17
C ALA A 306 -7.16 0.66 -7.28
N GLY A 307 -6.16 1.30 -7.89
CA GLY A 307 -5.23 2.25 -7.26
C GLY A 307 -4.29 2.89 -8.28
N GLU A 308 -3.34 3.67 -7.78
CA GLU A 308 -2.31 4.32 -8.58
C GLU A 308 -2.91 5.24 -9.66
N LEU A 309 -3.79 6.14 -9.21
CA LEU A 309 -4.48 7.09 -10.09
C LEU A 309 -3.51 8.07 -10.75
N SER A 310 -3.65 8.26 -12.06
CA SER A 310 -3.01 9.32 -12.82
C SER A 310 -4.04 10.03 -13.69
N LEU A 311 -4.05 11.37 -13.65
CA LEU A 311 -5.02 12.19 -14.35
C LEU A 311 -4.31 13.09 -15.37
N SER A 312 -4.85 13.22 -16.58
CA SER A 312 -4.34 14.18 -17.57
C SER A 312 -4.55 15.63 -17.10
N ALA A 313 -3.75 16.58 -17.59
CA ALA A 313 -3.76 17.96 -17.13
C ALA A 313 -5.14 18.63 -17.24
N GLY A 314 -5.91 18.34 -18.28
CA GLY A 314 -7.26 18.85 -18.48
C GLY A 314 -8.38 17.90 -18.03
N GLY A 315 -8.11 16.89 -17.20
CA GLY A 315 -9.12 15.99 -16.65
C GLY A 315 -9.84 15.11 -17.67
N SER A 316 -9.30 14.95 -18.89
CA SER A 316 -9.97 14.23 -19.98
C SER A 316 -9.75 12.72 -19.96
N MET A 317 -8.77 12.24 -19.21
CA MET A 317 -8.39 10.83 -19.11
C MET A 317 -7.90 10.53 -17.70
N VAL A 318 -8.33 9.39 -17.17
CA VAL A 318 -7.81 8.79 -15.92
C VAL A 318 -7.15 7.47 -16.28
N ALA A 319 -5.92 7.25 -15.84
CA ALA A 319 -5.25 5.96 -15.86
C ALA A 319 -5.16 5.42 -14.44
N MET A 320 -5.28 4.12 -14.28
CA MET A 320 -5.15 3.45 -12.99
C MET A 320 -4.74 1.99 -13.14
N THR A 321 -4.22 1.43 -12.09
CA THR A 321 -4.03 -0.02 -11.97
C THR A 321 -5.32 -0.64 -11.48
N VAL A 322 -5.79 -1.69 -12.15
CA VAL A 322 -6.98 -2.46 -11.76
C VAL A 322 -6.61 -3.92 -11.63
N GLN A 323 -7.20 -4.61 -10.67
CA GLN A 323 -7.01 -6.04 -10.44
C GLN A 323 -8.25 -6.68 -9.81
N GLY A 324 -8.24 -8.00 -9.74
CA GLY A 324 -9.27 -8.77 -9.05
C GLY A 324 -8.82 -10.21 -8.86
N PRO A 325 -9.57 -11.05 -8.14
CA PRO A 325 -9.13 -12.40 -7.76
C PRO A 325 -8.66 -13.29 -8.93
N ALA A 326 -9.24 -13.10 -10.11
CA ALA A 326 -8.89 -13.82 -11.34
C ALA A 326 -8.24 -12.92 -12.41
N MET A 327 -7.94 -11.69 -12.07
CA MET A 327 -7.42 -10.66 -12.95
C MET A 327 -6.14 -10.08 -12.36
N PRO A 328 -4.97 -10.42 -12.90
CA PRO A 328 -3.71 -9.80 -12.51
C PRO A 328 -3.76 -8.28 -12.67
N ARG A 329 -2.85 -7.57 -12.04
CA ARG A 329 -2.73 -6.11 -12.22
C ARG A 329 -2.66 -5.77 -13.69
N THR A 330 -3.51 -4.87 -14.12
CA THR A 330 -3.53 -4.31 -15.47
C THR A 330 -3.75 -2.80 -15.40
N VAL A 331 -3.18 -2.08 -16.35
CA VAL A 331 -3.42 -0.65 -16.51
C VAL A 331 -4.64 -0.45 -17.39
N GLU A 332 -5.58 0.34 -16.89
CA GLU A 332 -6.81 0.67 -17.59
C GLU A 332 -6.94 2.20 -17.68
N LEU A 333 -7.45 2.67 -18.82
CA LEU A 333 -7.74 4.07 -19.04
C LEU A 333 -9.25 4.29 -19.15
N VAL A 334 -9.76 5.38 -18.59
CA VAL A 334 -11.17 5.74 -18.67
C VAL A 334 -11.33 7.22 -19.02
N ASP A 335 -12.28 7.53 -19.92
CA ASP A 335 -12.78 8.90 -20.09
C ASP A 335 -13.76 9.20 -18.95
N PRO A 336 -13.42 10.10 -18.02
CA PRO A 336 -14.23 10.35 -16.82
C PRO A 336 -15.60 10.96 -17.12
N ARG A 337 -15.80 11.54 -18.31
CA ARG A 337 -17.08 12.16 -18.71
C ARG A 337 -18.06 11.16 -19.29
N THR A 338 -17.57 10.11 -19.94
CA THR A 338 -18.40 9.11 -20.61
C THR A 338 -18.44 7.77 -19.87
N GLY A 339 -17.46 7.50 -18.99
CA GLY A 339 -17.26 6.22 -18.34
C GLY A 339 -16.76 5.12 -19.28
N GLU A 340 -16.32 5.48 -20.51
CA GLU A 340 -15.80 4.52 -21.48
C GLU A 340 -14.38 4.10 -21.16
N TRP A 341 -14.15 2.80 -21.02
CA TRP A 341 -12.86 2.18 -20.74
C TRP A 341 -12.07 1.87 -22.01
N GLN A 342 -10.76 2.01 -21.92
CA GLN A 342 -9.80 1.60 -22.95
C GLN A 342 -8.82 0.62 -22.32
N LEU A 343 -8.94 -0.66 -22.69
CA LEU A 343 -8.06 -1.72 -22.23
C LEU A 343 -6.68 -1.60 -22.89
N VAL A 344 -5.64 -1.49 -22.09
CA VAL A 344 -4.26 -1.30 -22.56
C VAL A 344 -3.70 -2.57 -23.17
N ASP A 345 -4.03 -3.72 -22.62
CA ASP A 345 -3.62 -5.02 -23.17
C ASP A 345 -4.86 -5.89 -23.41
N ARG A 346 -5.10 -6.25 -24.71
CA ARG A 346 -6.26 -7.05 -25.10
C ARG A 346 -6.04 -8.55 -24.94
N GLU A 347 -4.81 -8.98 -24.70
CA GLU A 347 -4.56 -10.37 -24.38
C GLU A 347 -4.74 -10.57 -22.89
N PRO A 348 -5.85 -11.20 -22.44
CA PRO A 348 -5.92 -11.63 -21.06
C PRO A 348 -4.70 -12.53 -20.82
N SER A 349 -3.93 -12.22 -19.81
CA SER A 349 -2.84 -13.06 -19.38
C SER A 349 -3.39 -14.47 -19.16
N ARG A 350 -3.13 -15.35 -20.13
CA ARG A 350 -3.52 -16.77 -20.08
C ARG A 350 -2.55 -17.49 -19.15
N GLY A 351 -2.55 -17.08 -17.88
CA GLY A 351 -1.86 -17.83 -16.82
C GLY A 351 -2.55 -19.16 -16.56
N PRO A 352 -1.94 -20.04 -15.76
CA PRO A 352 -2.52 -21.32 -15.31
C PRO A 352 -3.90 -21.18 -14.68
N LEU A 353 -4.29 -19.96 -14.26
CA LEU A 353 -5.57 -19.59 -13.69
C LEU A 353 -6.76 -19.72 -14.64
N ALA A 354 -6.56 -19.67 -15.96
CA ALA A 354 -7.64 -19.76 -16.93
C ALA A 354 -8.35 -21.13 -16.96
N ARG A 355 -7.87 -22.13 -16.25
CA ARG A 355 -8.40 -23.51 -16.32
C ARG A 355 -9.21 -23.97 -15.10
N GLY A 356 -9.35 -23.18 -14.05
CA GLY A 356 -10.07 -23.67 -12.84
C GLY A 356 -10.46 -22.62 -11.82
N PHE A 357 -9.97 -21.40 -11.94
CA PHE A 357 -10.26 -20.34 -10.98
C PHE A 357 -11.55 -19.60 -11.36
N SER A 358 -12.69 -20.19 -11.02
CA SER A 358 -14.02 -19.58 -11.23
C SER A 358 -14.62 -18.99 -9.95
N ALA A 359 -13.93 -19.11 -8.82
CA ALA A 359 -14.48 -18.70 -7.55
C ALA A 359 -14.26 -17.21 -7.31
N ARG A 360 -15.28 -16.38 -7.54
CA ARG A 360 -15.33 -15.06 -6.92
C ARG A 360 -15.41 -15.26 -5.41
N PRO A 361 -14.54 -14.61 -4.61
CA PRO A 361 -14.66 -14.69 -3.15
C PRO A 361 -15.97 -14.04 -2.70
N THR A 362 -16.51 -14.53 -1.61
CA THR A 362 -17.66 -13.92 -0.92
C THR A 362 -17.14 -13.07 0.24
N LEU A 363 -17.74 -11.91 0.42
CA LEU A 363 -17.52 -11.10 1.61
C LEU A 363 -18.40 -11.67 2.73
N GLU A 364 -17.76 -12.20 3.76
CA GLU A 364 -18.40 -12.76 4.95
C GLU A 364 -18.24 -11.77 6.11
N THR A 365 -19.20 -11.75 7.03
CA THR A 365 -19.09 -11.01 8.28
C THR A 365 -18.91 -12.02 9.41
N ILE A 366 -17.71 -12.04 10.00
CA ILE A 366 -17.42 -12.90 11.14
C ILE A 366 -17.63 -12.09 12.41
N THR A 367 -18.47 -12.56 13.32
CA THR A 367 -18.66 -11.90 14.61
C THR A 367 -17.65 -12.45 15.62
N ALA A 368 -16.73 -11.63 16.06
CA ALA A 368 -15.77 -11.94 17.11
C ALA A 368 -16.49 -12.19 18.45
N ARG A 369 -15.81 -12.85 19.40
CA ARG A 369 -16.36 -13.22 20.72
C ARG A 369 -16.85 -12.05 21.56
N ASP A 370 -16.34 -10.85 21.31
CA ASP A 370 -16.73 -9.60 21.95
C ASP A 370 -17.77 -8.79 21.17
N GLY A 371 -18.25 -9.33 20.04
CA GLY A 371 -19.30 -8.74 19.21
C GLY A 371 -18.80 -7.84 18.08
N LEU A 372 -17.48 -7.64 17.91
CA LEU A 372 -16.93 -6.89 16.78
C LEU A 372 -17.16 -7.68 15.48
N ASN A 373 -17.57 -6.98 14.43
CA ASN A 373 -17.71 -7.58 13.11
C ASN A 373 -16.38 -7.47 12.34
N LEU A 374 -15.91 -8.60 11.82
CA LEU A 374 -14.69 -8.74 11.02
C LEU A 374 -15.06 -9.02 9.56
N PRO A 375 -15.05 -8.03 8.67
CA PRO A 375 -15.24 -8.26 7.24
C PRO A 375 -14.14 -9.17 6.70
N SER A 376 -14.50 -10.25 6.02
CA SER A 376 -13.55 -11.31 5.64
C SER A 376 -13.86 -11.83 4.25
N TRP A 377 -12.85 -12.03 3.41
CA TRP A 377 -13.03 -12.59 2.07
C TRP A 377 -12.83 -14.10 2.09
N LEU A 378 -13.82 -14.85 1.64
CA LEU A 378 -13.78 -16.31 1.58
C LEU A 378 -13.70 -16.81 0.14
N TYR A 379 -12.58 -17.43 -0.19
CA TYR A 379 -12.32 -18.12 -1.44
C TYR A 379 -12.59 -19.61 -1.24
N ARG A 380 -13.67 -20.12 -1.82
CA ARG A 380 -14.02 -21.54 -1.68
C ARG A 380 -13.33 -22.38 -2.75
N SER A 381 -12.67 -23.45 -2.35
CA SER A 381 -12.18 -24.44 -3.31
C SER A 381 -13.35 -25.11 -4.03
N SER A 382 -13.22 -25.30 -5.34
CA SER A 382 -14.17 -26.08 -6.15
C SER A 382 -13.93 -27.59 -6.07
N VAL A 383 -12.84 -28.01 -5.45
CA VAL A 383 -12.50 -29.42 -5.27
C VAL A 383 -13.31 -29.99 -4.12
N THR A 384 -14.17 -30.97 -4.42
CA THR A 384 -14.95 -31.66 -3.40
C THR A 384 -14.11 -32.65 -2.63
N ALA A 385 -13.99 -32.49 -1.33
CA ALA A 385 -13.29 -33.41 -0.44
C ALA A 385 -14.23 -33.90 0.66
N SER A 386 -14.09 -35.16 1.09
CA SER A 386 -14.86 -35.72 2.22
C SER A 386 -14.54 -35.02 3.54
N ARG A 387 -13.34 -34.50 3.67
CA ARG A 387 -12.85 -33.70 4.79
C ARG A 387 -12.23 -32.42 4.19
N PRO A 388 -13.00 -31.34 4.06
CA PRO A 388 -12.48 -30.10 3.46
C PRO A 388 -11.43 -29.45 4.36
N GLY A 389 -10.40 -28.86 3.74
CA GLY A 389 -9.38 -28.07 4.44
C GLY A 389 -9.61 -26.57 4.25
N ALA A 390 -9.08 -25.77 5.18
CA ALA A 390 -9.03 -24.32 5.02
C ALA A 390 -7.71 -23.72 5.52
N LEU A 391 -7.37 -22.59 4.91
CA LEU A 391 -6.28 -21.72 5.29
C LEU A 391 -6.85 -20.38 5.74
N VAL A 392 -6.50 -19.93 6.94
CA VAL A 392 -6.66 -18.53 7.36
C VAL A 392 -5.41 -17.79 6.95
N TYR A 393 -5.52 -16.87 5.98
CA TYR A 393 -4.39 -16.10 5.46
C TYR A 393 -4.48 -14.65 5.93
N LEU A 394 -3.48 -14.22 6.71
CA LEU A 394 -3.44 -12.93 7.40
C LEU A 394 -2.57 -11.94 6.64
N HIS A 395 -3.12 -10.75 6.37
CA HIS A 395 -2.41 -9.67 5.69
C HIS A 395 -1.32 -9.03 6.53
N GLY A 396 -0.40 -8.31 5.90
CA GLY A 396 0.63 -7.51 6.55
C GLY A 396 0.10 -6.18 7.12
N GLY A 397 0.95 -5.41 7.75
CA GLY A 397 0.59 -4.09 8.27
C GLY A 397 1.14 -3.79 9.65
N PRO A 398 0.31 -3.65 10.70
CA PRO A 398 -1.07 -4.12 10.97
C PRO A 398 -2.18 -3.39 10.21
N GLU A 399 -2.03 -2.14 9.86
CA GLU A 399 -3.03 -1.32 9.17
C GLU A 399 -3.23 -1.68 7.68
N GLY A 400 -2.79 -2.88 7.24
CA GLY A 400 -3.13 -3.43 5.95
C GLY A 400 -4.61 -3.80 5.86
N GLN A 401 -5.04 -4.28 4.70
CA GLN A 401 -6.40 -4.74 4.47
C GLN A 401 -6.39 -5.96 3.56
N ALA A 402 -7.13 -6.99 3.92
CA ALA A 402 -7.47 -8.07 3.01
C ALA A 402 -8.51 -7.57 2.00
N ARG A 403 -8.17 -7.62 0.73
CA ARG A 403 -9.00 -7.17 -0.40
C ARG A 403 -9.18 -8.33 -1.39
N PRO A 404 -10.20 -8.29 -2.27
CA PRO A 404 -10.36 -9.27 -3.32
C PRO A 404 -9.44 -8.95 -4.52
N ASP A 405 -8.15 -8.86 -4.24
CA ASP A 405 -7.08 -8.61 -5.19
C ASP A 405 -6.52 -9.91 -5.80
N TYR A 406 -5.56 -9.76 -6.70
CA TYR A 406 -4.86 -10.89 -7.32
C TYR A 406 -3.82 -11.48 -6.37
N SER A 407 -3.83 -12.79 -6.23
CA SER A 407 -2.81 -13.55 -5.49
C SER A 407 -2.24 -14.66 -6.35
N GLU A 408 -0.92 -14.77 -6.41
CA GLU A 408 -0.23 -15.87 -7.09
C GLU A 408 -0.24 -17.18 -6.27
N ILE A 409 -0.46 -17.08 -4.97
CA ILE A 409 -0.45 -18.21 -4.04
C ILE A 409 -1.83 -18.94 -4.01
N PHE A 410 -2.92 -18.18 -3.98
CA PHE A 410 -4.26 -18.75 -3.73
C PHE A 410 -4.72 -19.78 -4.76
N PRO A 411 -4.42 -19.64 -6.08
CA PRO A 411 -4.84 -20.62 -7.05
C PRO A 411 -4.30 -22.03 -6.80
N GLU A 412 -3.04 -22.16 -6.39
CA GLU A 412 -2.44 -23.47 -6.09
C GLU A 412 -3.07 -24.10 -4.86
N VAL A 413 -3.27 -23.32 -3.79
CA VAL A 413 -3.92 -23.76 -2.56
C VAL A 413 -5.37 -24.21 -2.80
N LEU A 414 -6.14 -23.42 -3.57
CA LEU A 414 -7.52 -23.73 -3.93
C LEU A 414 -7.62 -25.00 -4.80
N ASN A 415 -6.69 -25.17 -5.76
CA ASN A 415 -6.63 -26.37 -6.60
C ASN A 415 -6.25 -27.63 -5.80
N ALA A 416 -5.54 -27.49 -4.67
CA ALA A 416 -5.26 -28.56 -3.74
C ALA A 416 -6.46 -28.92 -2.85
N GLY A 417 -7.61 -28.31 -3.03
CA GLY A 417 -8.83 -28.58 -2.26
C GLY A 417 -8.91 -27.85 -0.92
N ILE A 418 -8.13 -26.79 -0.74
CA ILE A 418 -8.04 -25.99 0.48
C ILE A 418 -8.71 -24.64 0.23
N SER A 419 -9.78 -24.31 0.94
CA SER A 419 -10.40 -22.99 0.89
C SER A 419 -9.52 -21.94 1.59
N VAL A 420 -9.60 -20.68 1.17
CA VAL A 420 -8.80 -19.60 1.78
C VAL A 420 -9.73 -18.53 2.36
N LEU A 421 -9.57 -18.23 3.64
CA LEU A 421 -10.21 -17.11 4.32
C LEU A 421 -9.17 -16.02 4.56
N THR A 422 -9.45 -14.81 4.07
CA THR A 422 -8.60 -13.62 4.32
C THR A 422 -9.37 -12.64 5.19
N PRO A 423 -9.25 -12.72 6.53
CA PRO A 423 -9.99 -11.85 7.43
C PRO A 423 -9.33 -10.48 7.54
N ASN A 424 -10.16 -9.45 7.72
CA ASN A 424 -9.75 -8.18 8.29
C ASN A 424 -9.94 -8.28 9.81
N VAL A 425 -8.89 -8.71 10.52
CA VAL A 425 -8.86 -8.68 11.98
C VAL A 425 -8.85 -7.22 12.45
N ARG A 426 -9.27 -6.97 13.72
CA ARG A 426 -9.16 -5.61 14.27
C ARG A 426 -7.76 -5.03 14.07
N GLY A 427 -7.66 -3.74 13.81
CA GLY A 427 -6.41 -3.07 13.40
C GLY A 427 -6.26 -2.91 11.89
N SER A 428 -7.07 -3.62 11.07
CA SER A 428 -7.03 -3.47 9.61
C SER A 428 -7.50 -2.09 9.15
N GLY A 429 -6.87 -1.56 8.11
CA GLY A 429 -7.23 -0.28 7.48
C GLY A 429 -8.48 -0.37 6.61
N GLY A 430 -8.98 0.78 6.14
CA GLY A 430 -10.11 0.87 5.21
C GLY A 430 -11.47 0.54 5.83
N LEU A 431 -11.57 0.47 7.16
CA LEU A 431 -12.78 0.11 7.92
C LEU A 431 -13.10 1.15 9.00
N GLY A 432 -12.56 2.35 8.85
CA GLY A 432 -12.74 3.45 9.77
C GLY A 432 -11.73 3.48 10.92
N ARG A 433 -11.60 4.66 11.51
CA ARG A 433 -10.62 4.98 12.55
C ARG A 433 -10.72 4.12 13.80
N THR A 434 -11.95 3.86 14.27
CA THR A 434 -12.19 3.03 15.45
C THR A 434 -11.69 1.60 15.25
N PHE A 435 -11.88 1.05 14.04
CA PHE A 435 -11.43 -0.30 13.71
C PHE A 435 -9.90 -0.39 13.63
N VAL A 436 -9.25 0.61 13.02
CA VAL A 436 -7.78 0.70 12.92
C VAL A 436 -7.12 0.72 14.31
N HIS A 437 -7.70 1.43 15.29
CA HIS A 437 -7.15 1.51 16.64
C HIS A 437 -7.65 0.42 17.61
N ALA A 438 -8.38 -0.56 17.11
CA ALA A 438 -8.99 -1.59 17.95
C ALA A 438 -8.01 -2.67 18.45
N ASP A 439 -6.76 -2.69 17.93
CA ASP A 439 -5.75 -3.69 18.29
C ASP A 439 -4.47 -3.10 18.94
N ASN A 440 -4.42 -1.78 19.15
CA ASN A 440 -3.22 -1.13 19.64
C ASN A 440 -2.81 -1.61 21.05
N LYS A 441 -1.51 -1.91 21.20
CA LYS A 441 -0.86 -2.30 22.48
C LYS A 441 -1.54 -3.50 23.15
N GLU A 442 -2.08 -3.37 24.36
CA GLU A 442 -2.77 -4.43 25.11
C GLU A 442 -3.96 -5.03 24.35
N LYS A 443 -4.59 -4.26 23.46
CA LYS A 443 -5.69 -4.76 22.62
C LYS A 443 -5.22 -5.77 21.56
N ARG A 444 -3.90 -5.88 21.32
CA ARG A 444 -3.33 -6.85 20.37
C ARG A 444 -3.69 -8.30 20.71
N PHE A 445 -3.93 -8.61 21.97
CA PHE A 445 -4.43 -9.93 22.34
C PHE A 445 -5.79 -10.24 21.73
N ALA A 446 -6.66 -9.22 21.61
CA ALA A 446 -7.96 -9.41 20.97
C ALA A 446 -7.83 -9.62 19.44
N ALA A 447 -6.80 -9.06 18.77
CA ALA A 447 -6.50 -9.39 17.36
C ALA A 447 -6.06 -10.86 17.20
N ILE A 448 -5.32 -11.41 18.17
CA ILE A 448 -4.98 -12.83 18.20
C ILE A 448 -6.25 -13.68 18.42
N ASP A 449 -7.16 -13.23 19.29
CA ASP A 449 -8.47 -13.86 19.52
C ASP A 449 -9.33 -13.87 18.25
N ASP A 450 -9.31 -12.82 17.44
CA ASP A 450 -10.04 -12.74 16.17
C ASP A 450 -9.64 -13.86 15.20
N VAL A 451 -8.35 -14.26 15.19
CA VAL A 451 -7.88 -15.39 14.37
C VAL A 451 -8.55 -16.71 14.82
N ALA A 452 -8.66 -16.94 16.14
CA ALA A 452 -9.37 -18.10 16.67
C ALA A 452 -10.88 -18.06 16.35
N ASP A 453 -11.48 -16.87 16.35
CA ASP A 453 -12.88 -16.69 15.98
C ASP A 453 -13.13 -16.96 14.48
N CYS A 454 -12.15 -16.65 13.62
CA CYS A 454 -12.16 -17.03 12.19
C CYS A 454 -12.13 -18.56 12.01
N VAL A 455 -11.34 -19.27 12.81
CA VAL A 455 -11.34 -20.74 12.81
C VAL A 455 -12.70 -21.30 13.21
N ARG A 456 -13.30 -20.76 14.27
CA ARG A 456 -14.65 -21.15 14.69
C ARG A 456 -15.67 -20.95 13.56
N PHE A 457 -15.64 -19.80 12.89
CA PHE A 457 -16.51 -19.53 11.74
C PHE A 457 -16.36 -20.58 10.63
N LEU A 458 -15.13 -20.97 10.27
CA LEU A 458 -14.87 -21.97 9.23
C LEU A 458 -15.47 -23.34 9.59
N VAL A 459 -15.35 -23.75 10.85
CA VAL A 459 -15.90 -25.02 11.37
C VAL A 459 -17.41 -24.98 11.43
N ASP A 460 -17.99 -23.96 12.05
CA ASP A 460 -19.43 -23.85 12.30
C ASP A 460 -20.23 -23.74 10.99
N ASN A 461 -19.64 -23.17 9.95
CA ASN A 461 -20.24 -23.07 8.61
C ASN A 461 -19.87 -24.22 7.67
N GLY A 462 -19.19 -25.27 8.17
CA GLY A 462 -18.84 -26.46 7.40
C GLY A 462 -17.87 -26.18 6.24
N VAL A 463 -17.09 -25.11 6.33
CA VAL A 463 -16.07 -24.77 5.33
C VAL A 463 -14.85 -25.69 5.47
N ALA A 464 -14.50 -26.06 6.69
CA ALA A 464 -13.36 -26.92 6.99
C ALA A 464 -13.66 -27.94 8.08
N ASP A 465 -12.99 -29.08 7.98
CA ASP A 465 -12.86 -30.05 9.08
C ASP A 465 -11.95 -29.42 10.18
N PRO A 466 -12.34 -29.48 11.46
CA PRO A 466 -11.56 -28.87 12.55
C PRO A 466 -10.10 -29.31 12.62
N SER A 467 -9.78 -30.50 12.12
CA SER A 467 -8.40 -31.02 12.10
C SER A 467 -7.62 -30.66 10.83
N ARG A 468 -8.21 -29.88 9.91
CA ARG A 468 -7.62 -29.51 8.61
C ARG A 468 -7.67 -28.00 8.39
N ILE A 469 -7.30 -27.24 9.43
CA ILE A 469 -7.19 -25.79 9.38
C ILE A 469 -5.74 -25.39 9.57
N ALA A 470 -5.25 -24.53 8.70
CA ALA A 470 -3.92 -23.94 8.79
C ALA A 470 -4.01 -22.41 8.90
N CYS A 471 -2.95 -21.80 9.40
CA CYS A 471 -2.78 -20.36 9.44
C CYS A 471 -1.55 -19.95 8.65
N ALA A 472 -1.65 -18.89 7.85
CA ALA A 472 -0.51 -18.30 7.17
C ALA A 472 -0.61 -16.78 7.15
N GLY A 473 0.52 -16.11 6.95
CA GLY A 473 0.51 -14.68 6.77
C GLY A 473 1.89 -14.11 6.50
N TRP A 474 1.87 -12.86 6.02
CA TRP A 474 3.06 -12.10 5.64
C TRP A 474 3.31 -10.93 6.60
N SER A 475 4.57 -10.70 7.00
CA SER A 475 4.96 -9.58 7.86
C SER A 475 4.18 -9.60 9.19
N TYR A 476 3.34 -8.61 9.47
CA TYR A 476 2.41 -8.65 10.61
C TYR A 476 1.52 -9.90 10.61
N GLY A 477 1.03 -10.34 9.44
CA GLY A 477 0.27 -11.59 9.32
C GLY A 477 1.11 -12.82 9.69
N GLY A 478 2.42 -12.80 9.41
CA GLY A 478 3.36 -13.82 9.85
C GLY A 478 3.54 -13.83 11.37
N TYR A 479 3.59 -12.65 11.99
CA TYR A 479 3.56 -12.51 13.45
C TYR A 479 2.25 -13.07 14.03
N LEU A 480 1.10 -12.65 13.51
CA LEU A 480 -0.20 -13.15 13.98
C LEU A 480 -0.35 -14.66 13.80
N THR A 481 0.19 -15.24 12.73
CA THR A 481 0.23 -16.68 12.52
C THR A 481 0.95 -17.37 13.66
N MET A 482 2.17 -16.97 13.98
CA MET A 482 2.93 -17.54 15.09
C MET A 482 2.26 -17.28 16.44
N ALA A 483 1.71 -16.08 16.65
CA ALA A 483 0.98 -15.74 17.87
C ALA A 483 -0.25 -16.63 18.03
N ALA A 484 -1.12 -16.75 17.01
CA ALA A 484 -2.31 -17.60 17.07
C ALA A 484 -1.94 -19.07 17.36
N MET A 485 -0.90 -19.61 16.72
CA MET A 485 -0.44 -20.98 16.94
C MET A 485 0.16 -21.21 18.33
N THR A 486 0.66 -20.17 19.00
CA THR A 486 1.18 -20.30 20.38
C THR A 486 0.13 -20.04 21.45
N PHE A 487 -0.90 -19.22 21.14
CA PHE A 487 -2.01 -18.95 22.07
C PHE A 487 -3.13 -19.99 21.96
N TYR A 488 -3.33 -20.56 20.77
CA TYR A 488 -4.38 -21.54 20.42
C TYR A 488 -3.78 -22.74 19.67
N PRO A 489 -2.84 -23.49 20.29
CA PRO A 489 -2.08 -24.53 19.60
C PRO A 489 -2.93 -25.69 19.08
N GLU A 490 -4.12 -25.90 19.65
CA GLU A 490 -5.06 -26.95 19.27
C GLU A 490 -5.87 -26.67 18.01
N LEU A 491 -5.89 -25.41 17.54
CA LEU A 491 -6.72 -24.99 16.41
C LEU A 491 -6.11 -25.26 15.04
N PHE A 492 -4.80 -25.45 14.96
CA PHE A 492 -4.09 -25.48 13.70
C PHE A 492 -3.34 -26.79 13.47
N ALA A 493 -3.53 -27.35 12.27
CA ALA A 493 -2.79 -28.52 11.80
C ALA A 493 -1.39 -28.14 11.26
N ALA A 494 -1.23 -26.92 10.76
CA ALA A 494 0.05 -26.37 10.26
C ALA A 494 0.06 -24.86 10.27
N GLY A 495 1.25 -24.26 10.16
CA GLY A 495 1.41 -22.84 9.92
C GLY A 495 2.44 -22.51 8.86
N VAL A 496 2.30 -21.30 8.28
CA VAL A 496 3.30 -20.71 7.38
C VAL A 496 3.50 -19.25 7.75
N THR A 497 4.70 -18.90 8.19
CA THR A 497 5.05 -17.49 8.50
C THR A 497 6.01 -16.98 7.44
N ILE A 498 5.67 -15.83 6.83
CA ILE A 498 6.46 -15.19 5.78
C ILE A 498 6.94 -13.84 6.32
N CYS A 499 8.23 -13.64 6.46
CA CYS A 499 8.85 -12.42 6.99
C CYS A 499 8.22 -11.95 8.32
N GLY A 500 7.83 -12.88 9.22
CA GLY A 500 7.11 -12.57 10.45
C GLY A 500 8.04 -12.26 11.63
N MET A 501 7.59 -11.39 12.55
CA MET A 501 8.28 -11.07 13.79
C MET A 501 8.03 -12.16 14.84
N SER A 502 9.08 -12.75 15.38
CA SER A 502 8.98 -13.80 16.41
C SER A 502 9.14 -13.28 17.84
N ASP A 503 9.93 -12.21 18.02
CA ASP A 503 10.12 -11.53 19.30
C ASP A 503 10.15 -10.01 19.09
N LEU A 504 9.12 -9.30 19.57
CA LEU A 504 8.98 -7.86 19.39
C LEU A 504 10.12 -7.06 20.06
N THR A 505 10.84 -7.65 21.03
CA THR A 505 11.97 -6.97 21.67
C THR A 505 13.24 -7.03 20.80
N THR A 506 13.47 -8.12 20.08
CA THR A 506 14.57 -8.23 19.12
C THR A 506 14.25 -7.49 17.81
N PHE A 507 13.00 -7.53 17.38
CA PHE A 507 12.52 -6.74 16.25
C PHE A 507 12.87 -5.24 16.43
N TYR A 508 12.46 -4.60 17.55
CA TYR A 508 12.77 -3.20 17.83
C TYR A 508 14.27 -2.88 17.92
N ARG A 509 15.08 -3.85 18.29
CA ARG A 509 16.54 -3.66 18.39
C ARG A 509 17.22 -3.66 17.03
N ASN A 510 16.68 -4.43 16.08
CA ASN A 510 17.38 -4.79 14.87
C ASN A 510 16.74 -4.22 13.59
N THR A 511 15.50 -3.71 13.66
CA THR A 511 14.83 -3.06 12.52
C THR A 511 15.35 -1.64 12.31
N GLU A 512 15.03 -1.07 11.17
CA GLU A 512 15.35 0.32 10.86
C GLU A 512 14.71 1.28 11.90
N PRO A 513 15.42 2.33 12.36
CA PRO A 513 14.92 3.23 13.41
C PRO A 513 13.57 3.89 13.10
N TRP A 514 13.31 4.20 11.84
CA TRP A 514 12.04 4.80 11.42
C TRP A 514 10.88 3.79 11.46
N ILE A 515 11.14 2.51 11.17
CA ILE A 515 10.14 1.42 11.30
C ILE A 515 9.83 1.19 12.77
N ALA A 516 10.86 1.16 13.63
CA ALA A 516 10.68 1.06 15.07
C ALA A 516 9.79 2.19 15.61
N ALA A 517 10.07 3.45 15.24
CA ALA A 517 9.30 4.60 15.67
C ALA A 517 7.84 4.55 15.19
N ALA A 518 7.61 4.13 13.94
CA ALA A 518 6.27 3.97 13.37
C ALA A 518 5.45 2.88 14.09
N ALA A 519 6.11 1.88 14.67
CA ALA A 519 5.47 0.74 15.33
C ALA A 519 5.12 0.99 16.83
N TYR A 520 5.60 2.07 17.45
CA TYR A 520 5.33 2.34 18.87
C TYR A 520 3.84 2.48 19.24
N PRO A 521 3.00 3.13 18.45
CA PRO A 521 1.57 3.18 18.74
C PRO A 521 0.90 1.80 18.72
N GLU A 522 1.40 0.93 17.84
CA GLU A 522 0.84 -0.38 17.54
C GLU A 522 1.17 -1.44 18.60
N TYR A 523 2.46 -1.66 18.84
CA TYR A 523 2.91 -2.74 19.74
C TYR A 523 3.32 -2.23 21.12
N GLY A 524 3.64 -0.94 21.26
CA GLY A 524 4.18 -0.35 22.48
C GLY A 524 5.65 0.07 22.34
N HIS A 525 6.10 0.91 23.28
CA HIS A 525 7.45 1.45 23.27
C HIS A 525 8.45 0.43 23.88
N PRO A 526 9.62 0.17 23.27
CA PRO A 526 10.56 -0.89 23.69
C PRO A 526 11.12 -0.73 25.10
N VAL A 527 11.08 0.49 25.67
CA VAL A 527 11.55 0.75 27.04
C VAL A 527 10.39 0.75 28.04
N TYR A 528 9.29 1.45 27.72
CA TYR A 528 8.18 1.66 28.64
C TYR A 528 7.18 0.51 28.67
N ASP A 529 7.00 -0.19 27.55
CA ASP A 529 6.03 -1.28 27.37
C ASP A 529 6.71 -2.66 27.20
N ARG A 530 7.93 -2.82 27.75
CA ARG A 530 8.75 -4.01 27.54
C ARG A 530 8.04 -5.31 27.96
N GLU A 531 7.38 -5.32 29.10
CA GLU A 531 6.65 -6.49 29.58
C GLU A 531 5.52 -6.89 28.62
N LEU A 532 4.83 -5.91 28.05
CA LEU A 532 3.80 -6.15 27.02
C LEU A 532 4.42 -6.79 25.77
N LEU A 533 5.54 -6.26 25.27
CA LEU A 533 6.23 -6.79 24.12
C LEU A 533 6.68 -8.25 24.34
N GLU A 534 7.21 -8.55 25.53
CA GLU A 534 7.59 -9.93 25.90
C GLU A 534 6.38 -10.86 25.93
N ARG A 535 5.24 -10.43 26.46
CA ARG A 535 3.98 -11.21 26.52
C ARG A 535 3.37 -11.46 25.14
N LEU A 536 3.51 -10.49 24.22
CA LEU A 536 3.02 -10.57 22.85
C LEU A 536 3.94 -11.38 21.92
N SER A 537 5.19 -11.66 22.32
CA SER A 537 6.21 -12.31 21.48
C SER A 537 5.98 -13.83 21.40
N PRO A 538 5.70 -14.39 20.19
CA PRO A 538 5.53 -15.84 20.01
C PRO A 538 6.71 -16.69 20.48
N LEU A 539 7.94 -16.22 20.27
CA LEU A 539 9.16 -16.91 20.67
C LEU A 539 9.18 -17.23 22.18
N ARG A 540 8.60 -16.34 23.01
CA ARG A 540 8.52 -16.56 24.47
C ARG A 540 7.56 -17.70 24.87
N ARG A 541 6.77 -18.17 23.91
CA ARG A 541 5.78 -19.23 24.07
C ARG A 541 6.04 -20.40 23.13
N VAL A 542 7.24 -20.53 22.59
CA VAL A 542 7.60 -21.52 21.54
C VAL A 542 7.27 -22.95 21.94
N ASP A 543 7.34 -23.30 23.23
CA ASP A 543 6.97 -24.63 23.74
C ASP A 543 5.51 -25.01 23.47
N ALA A 544 4.63 -24.03 23.40
CA ALA A 544 3.22 -24.22 23.07
C ALA A 544 2.98 -24.49 21.58
N LEU A 545 3.91 -24.10 20.69
CA LEU A 545 3.79 -24.31 19.25
C LEU A 545 4.04 -25.80 18.92
N THR A 546 2.96 -26.58 18.82
CA THR A 546 3.02 -28.03 18.61
C THR A 546 2.85 -28.44 17.16
N ALA A 547 2.09 -27.69 16.37
CA ALA A 547 1.89 -27.94 14.95
C ALA A 547 3.14 -27.59 14.11
N PRO A 548 3.36 -28.26 12.96
CA PRO A 548 4.48 -27.98 12.07
C PRO A 548 4.43 -26.54 11.52
N LEU A 549 5.60 -25.89 11.40
CA LEU A 549 5.72 -24.52 10.91
C LEU A 549 6.69 -24.44 9.71
N LEU A 550 6.22 -23.88 8.59
CA LEU A 550 7.05 -23.41 7.50
C LEU A 550 7.42 -21.95 7.76
N VAL A 551 8.70 -21.64 7.81
CA VAL A 551 9.23 -20.28 7.99
C VAL A 551 9.88 -19.86 6.69
N VAL A 552 9.46 -18.72 6.15
CA VAL A 552 9.96 -18.15 4.89
C VAL A 552 10.50 -16.75 5.13
N HIS A 553 11.64 -16.38 4.53
CA HIS A 553 12.21 -15.03 4.67
C HIS A 553 13.08 -14.66 3.46
N GLY A 554 13.16 -13.35 3.15
CA GLY A 554 14.17 -12.79 2.26
C GLY A 554 15.43 -12.39 3.02
N ALA A 555 16.61 -12.74 2.52
CA ALA A 555 17.88 -12.51 3.24
C ALA A 555 18.22 -11.00 3.41
N HIS A 556 17.68 -10.16 2.52
CA HIS A 556 17.94 -8.71 2.52
C HIS A 556 16.79 -7.89 3.15
N ASP A 557 15.95 -8.54 3.99
CA ASP A 557 14.85 -7.87 4.66
C ASP A 557 15.35 -6.88 5.72
N THR A 558 15.11 -5.59 5.49
CA THR A 558 15.43 -4.49 6.40
C THR A 558 14.23 -4.06 7.25
N ASN A 559 13.01 -4.46 6.85
CA ASN A 559 11.78 -4.15 7.60
C ASN A 559 11.63 -5.07 8.81
N VAL A 560 11.66 -6.38 8.54
CA VAL A 560 11.69 -7.42 9.58
C VAL A 560 13.00 -8.18 9.42
N PRO A 561 14.00 -7.94 10.28
CA PRO A 561 15.31 -8.56 10.13
C PRO A 561 15.23 -10.09 10.09
N VAL A 562 16.00 -10.71 9.19
CA VAL A 562 16.03 -12.18 8.97
C VAL A 562 16.28 -12.97 10.26
N GLY A 563 16.96 -12.34 11.24
CA GLY A 563 17.18 -12.91 12.57
C GLY A 563 15.90 -13.27 13.33
N GLU A 564 14.75 -12.63 13.00
CA GLU A 564 13.45 -13.00 13.57
C GLU A 564 13.03 -14.43 13.14
N SER A 565 13.27 -14.79 11.89
CA SER A 565 13.05 -16.17 11.42
C SER A 565 14.10 -17.15 11.91
N GLU A 566 15.37 -16.77 11.95
CA GLU A 566 16.45 -17.64 12.39
C GLU A 566 16.28 -18.06 13.86
N GLN A 567 15.91 -17.12 14.74
CA GLN A 567 15.73 -17.42 16.17
C GLN A 567 14.54 -18.35 16.45
N ILE A 568 13.40 -18.19 15.76
CA ILE A 568 12.24 -19.08 15.94
C ILE A 568 12.54 -20.48 15.37
N VAL A 569 13.23 -20.59 14.24
CA VAL A 569 13.67 -21.86 13.66
C VAL A 569 14.62 -22.58 14.60
N ALA A 570 15.59 -21.87 15.18
CA ALA A 570 16.52 -22.44 16.14
C ALA A 570 15.82 -22.97 17.39
N ALA A 571 14.89 -22.19 17.95
CA ALA A 571 14.12 -22.54 19.13
C ALA A 571 13.23 -23.79 18.89
N LEU A 572 12.51 -23.82 17.74
CA LEU A 572 11.67 -24.97 17.38
C LEU A 572 12.51 -26.26 17.17
N ARG A 573 13.66 -26.16 16.52
CA ARG A 573 14.59 -27.30 16.36
C ARG A 573 15.09 -27.80 17.71
N GLN A 574 15.45 -26.88 18.61
CA GLN A 574 15.88 -27.24 19.97
C GLN A 574 14.76 -27.90 20.76
N ALA A 575 13.50 -27.47 20.58
CA ALA A 575 12.32 -28.09 21.18
C ALA A 575 11.90 -29.42 20.49
N GLY A 576 12.61 -29.87 19.46
CA GLY A 576 12.28 -31.08 18.70
C GLY A 576 10.98 -30.96 17.88
N ARG A 577 10.59 -29.75 17.51
CA ARG A 577 9.39 -29.49 16.71
C ARG A 577 9.68 -29.56 15.21
N THR A 578 8.67 -29.90 14.42
CA THR A 578 8.78 -29.96 12.97
C THR A 578 8.77 -28.52 12.41
N VAL A 579 9.90 -28.13 11.81
CA VAL A 579 10.08 -26.82 11.18
C VAL A 579 10.85 -26.94 9.87
N ARG A 580 10.35 -26.32 8.82
CA ARG A 580 11.05 -26.12 7.54
C ARG A 580 11.40 -24.63 7.41
N TYR A 581 12.61 -24.33 6.96
CA TYR A 581 13.07 -22.97 6.72
C TYR A 581 13.40 -22.79 5.24
N LEU A 582 12.77 -21.81 4.61
CA LEU A 582 12.98 -21.41 3.23
C LEU A 582 13.49 -19.96 3.23
N LEU A 583 14.77 -19.80 2.87
CA LEU A 583 15.43 -18.50 2.78
C LEU A 583 15.69 -18.16 1.31
N PHE A 584 15.17 -17.02 0.86
CA PHE A 584 15.48 -16.45 -0.45
C PHE A 584 16.67 -15.50 -0.32
N ALA A 585 17.81 -15.93 -0.87
CA ALA A 585 19.10 -15.26 -0.68
C ALA A 585 19.21 -13.90 -1.37
N ASP A 586 18.32 -13.65 -2.32
CA ASP A 586 18.36 -12.52 -3.25
C ASP A 586 17.07 -11.67 -3.24
N ASP A 587 16.22 -11.85 -2.21
CA ASP A 587 15.03 -11.05 -1.97
C ASP A 587 15.06 -10.37 -0.58
N GLY A 588 14.24 -9.33 -0.42
CA GLY A 588 14.04 -8.57 0.81
C GLY A 588 12.72 -8.87 1.50
N HIS A 589 12.10 -7.81 2.06
CA HIS A 589 10.79 -7.91 2.72
C HIS A 589 9.69 -8.30 1.75
N GLU A 590 9.71 -7.72 0.57
CA GLU A 590 8.91 -8.14 -0.56
C GLU A 590 9.69 -9.20 -1.35
N ILE A 591 9.08 -10.36 -1.56
CA ILE A 591 9.62 -11.36 -2.46
C ILE A 591 9.23 -10.93 -3.87
N VAL A 592 10.17 -10.38 -4.62
CA VAL A 592 9.89 -9.72 -5.91
C VAL A 592 10.14 -10.65 -7.09
N LYS A 593 11.10 -11.58 -6.94
CA LYS A 593 11.47 -12.47 -8.05
C LYS A 593 10.40 -13.52 -8.28
N ARG A 594 9.97 -13.65 -9.53
CA ARG A 594 8.96 -14.63 -9.92
C ARG A 594 9.29 -16.06 -9.53
N GLU A 595 10.54 -16.47 -9.73
CA GLU A 595 10.99 -17.81 -9.35
C GLU A 595 10.85 -18.09 -7.84
N ASN A 596 11.04 -17.04 -7.03
CA ASN A 596 10.87 -17.13 -5.58
C ASN A 596 9.38 -17.14 -5.19
N HIS A 597 8.53 -16.39 -5.91
CA HIS A 597 7.07 -16.48 -5.76
C HIS A 597 6.54 -17.88 -6.10
N GLU A 598 6.96 -18.45 -7.23
CA GLU A 598 6.59 -19.81 -7.66
C GLU A 598 7.08 -20.85 -6.61
N ALA A 599 8.31 -20.71 -6.12
CA ALA A 599 8.86 -21.57 -5.09
C ALA A 599 8.12 -21.47 -3.75
N LEU A 600 7.70 -20.24 -3.35
CA LEU A 600 6.89 -20.00 -2.16
C LEU A 600 5.52 -20.67 -2.29
N ALA A 601 4.80 -20.44 -3.39
CA ALA A 601 3.46 -21.00 -3.61
C ALA A 601 3.50 -22.53 -3.61
N ALA A 602 4.47 -23.13 -4.29
CA ALA A 602 4.67 -24.58 -4.31
C ALA A 602 5.01 -25.14 -2.93
N ALA A 603 5.98 -24.54 -2.22
CA ALA A 603 6.39 -25.00 -0.88
C ALA A 603 5.25 -24.88 0.13
N MET A 604 4.46 -23.83 0.07
CA MET A 604 3.30 -23.62 0.92
C MET A 604 2.20 -24.64 0.64
N THR A 605 1.87 -24.88 -0.63
CA THR A 605 0.84 -25.85 -1.02
C THR A 605 1.24 -27.28 -0.63
N GLU A 606 2.50 -27.69 -0.88
CA GLU A 606 3.05 -28.96 -0.43
C GLU A 606 2.93 -29.12 1.10
N TRP A 607 3.40 -28.11 1.86
CA TRP A 607 3.39 -28.11 3.31
C TRP A 607 1.98 -28.30 3.89
N LEU A 608 1.01 -27.57 3.35
CA LEU A 608 -0.39 -27.66 3.79
C LEU A 608 -1.01 -29.00 3.42
N THR A 609 -0.72 -29.53 2.22
CA THR A 609 -1.25 -30.80 1.76
C THR A 609 -0.73 -31.96 2.62
N ASP A 610 0.58 -31.95 2.93
CA ASP A 610 1.20 -32.96 3.80
C ASP A 610 0.62 -32.93 5.22
N ALA A 611 0.40 -31.75 5.77
CA ALA A 611 -0.19 -31.60 7.10
C ALA A 611 -1.66 -32.04 7.16
N PHE A 612 -2.36 -32.01 6.02
CA PHE A 612 -3.76 -32.42 5.91
C PHE A 612 -3.94 -33.89 5.46
N ALA A 613 -2.87 -34.60 5.13
CA ALA A 613 -2.94 -36.02 4.76
C ALA A 613 -3.30 -36.89 5.97
#